data_e9acfe2b5aa723d8816c229443188eb6
#
_entry.id   e9acfe2b5aa723d8816c229443188eb6
#
_cell.length_a   1.000
_cell.length_b   1.000
_cell.length_c   1.000
_cell.angle_alpha   90.00
_cell.angle_beta   90.00
_cell.angle_gamma   90.00
#
_symmetry.space_group_name_H-M   'P 1'
#
loop_
_entity.id
_entity.type
_entity.pdbx_description
1 polymer ?
#
loop_
_entity_poly.entity_id
_entity_poly.type
_entity_poly.pdbx_seq_one_letter_code
_entity_poly.pdbx_strand_id
1 'polypeptide(L)'
;QVADPDKKRKIIAFLCSESGSHDYTINRREAQNELGLNVKKPSPEQYELIKKLYDDINDELLFSKPFMLTEVNGAYTVRRCLLESVVGGSDYFSTEGVVVRAPMPDGQIAIQNRINFEGDTTVLRIMIT
;
A
#
# COMPACT_ATOMS: atom_id res chain seq x y z
N GLN A 1 23.08 -7.03 -6.56
CA GLN A 1 22.86 -8.45 -6.93
C GLN A 1 23.60 -9.35 -5.94
N VAL A 2 22.92 -10.31 -5.33
CA VAL A 2 23.55 -11.31 -4.44
C VAL A 2 24.08 -12.42 -5.33
N ALA A 3 25.40 -12.52 -5.49
CA ALA A 3 26.05 -13.51 -6.35
C ALA A 3 26.20 -14.89 -5.68
N ASP A 4 26.37 -14.92 -4.35
CA ASP A 4 26.60 -16.12 -3.56
C ASP A 4 25.32 -16.99 -3.46
N PRO A 5 25.35 -18.27 -3.94
CA PRO A 5 24.18 -19.14 -3.91
C PRO A 5 23.70 -19.50 -2.50
N ASP A 6 24.62 -19.65 -1.54
CA ASP A 6 24.26 -20.01 -0.16
C ASP A 6 23.57 -18.84 0.54
N LYS A 7 24.06 -17.64 0.29
CA LYS A 7 23.44 -16.41 0.77
C LYS A 7 22.04 -16.22 0.16
N LYS A 8 21.88 -16.53 -1.14
CA LYS A 8 20.55 -16.49 -1.79
C LYS A 8 19.58 -17.46 -1.14
N ARG A 9 20.02 -18.72 -0.89
CA ARG A 9 19.19 -19.72 -0.23
C ARG A 9 18.76 -19.26 1.15
N LYS A 10 19.68 -18.75 1.96
CA LYS A 10 19.38 -18.22 3.29
C LYS A 10 18.36 -17.09 3.27
N ILE A 11 18.50 -16.13 2.36
CA ILE A 11 17.56 -15.02 2.21
C ILE A 11 16.16 -15.54 1.80
N ILE A 12 16.11 -16.45 0.84
CA ILE A 12 14.83 -17.03 0.37
C ILE A 12 14.16 -17.81 1.50
N ALA A 13 14.89 -18.68 2.21
CA ALA A 13 14.37 -19.43 3.32
C ALA A 13 13.79 -18.51 4.41
N PHE A 14 14.53 -17.48 4.79
CA PHE A 14 14.08 -16.51 5.78
C PHE A 14 12.81 -15.78 5.33
N LEU A 15 12.78 -15.25 4.11
CA LEU A 15 11.63 -14.47 3.62
C LEU A 15 10.38 -15.32 3.34
N CYS A 16 10.56 -16.61 3.00
CA CYS A 16 9.44 -17.47 2.60
C CYS A 16 8.90 -18.35 3.74
N SER A 17 9.71 -18.69 4.74
CA SER A 17 9.30 -19.69 5.74
C SER A 17 9.79 -19.45 7.16
N GLU A 18 10.96 -18.86 7.35
CA GLU A 18 11.57 -18.77 8.69
C GLU A 18 11.13 -17.51 9.46
N SER A 19 10.53 -16.52 8.80
CA SER A 19 9.99 -15.32 9.46
C SER A 19 8.80 -15.62 10.38
N GLY A 20 8.15 -16.78 10.22
CA GLY A 20 7.05 -17.25 11.06
C GLY A 20 5.74 -16.49 10.93
N SER A 21 5.73 -15.33 10.29
CA SER A 21 4.54 -14.50 10.08
C SER A 21 4.72 -13.61 8.85
N HIS A 22 3.61 -13.39 8.12
CA HIS A 22 3.57 -12.42 7.01
C HIS A 22 3.73 -10.97 7.48
N ASP A 23 3.46 -10.71 8.77
CA ASP A 23 3.57 -9.37 9.38
C ASP A 23 4.95 -9.12 10.02
N TYR A 24 5.91 -10.03 9.79
CA TYR A 24 7.24 -9.91 10.38
C TYR A 24 8.00 -8.71 9.79
N THR A 25 8.37 -7.77 10.65
CA THR A 25 9.10 -6.57 10.24
C THR A 25 10.61 -6.78 10.36
N ILE A 26 11.30 -6.78 9.23
CA ILE A 26 12.76 -6.90 9.18
C ILE A 26 13.38 -5.53 9.43
N ASN A 27 14.09 -5.38 10.53
CA ASN A 27 14.83 -4.14 10.81
C ASN A 27 16.21 -4.13 10.12
N ARG A 28 16.82 -2.93 10.01
CA ARG A 28 18.12 -2.78 9.31
C ARG A 28 19.24 -3.62 9.89
N ARG A 29 19.30 -3.76 11.22
CA ARG A 29 20.34 -4.53 11.89
C ARG A 29 20.22 -6.02 11.56
N GLU A 30 19.02 -6.53 11.57
CA GLU A 30 18.71 -7.91 11.19
C GLU A 30 19.02 -8.17 9.72
N ALA A 31 18.59 -7.27 8.82
CA ALA A 31 18.90 -7.36 7.40
C ALA A 31 20.42 -7.40 7.13
N GLN A 32 21.21 -6.65 7.91
CA GLN A 32 22.67 -6.67 7.79
C GLN A 32 23.30 -7.92 8.40
N ASN A 33 22.96 -8.24 9.67
CA ASN A 33 23.67 -9.24 10.45
C ASN A 33 23.21 -10.66 10.13
N GLU A 34 21.91 -10.86 10.01
CA GLU A 34 21.34 -12.19 9.78
C GLU A 34 21.29 -12.54 8.29
N LEU A 35 20.86 -11.61 7.46
CA LEU A 35 20.74 -11.86 6.02
C LEU A 35 21.97 -11.42 5.22
N GLY A 36 22.90 -10.72 5.86
CA GLY A 36 24.12 -10.23 5.24
C GLY A 36 23.85 -9.25 4.08
N LEU A 37 22.75 -8.51 4.11
CA LEU A 37 22.39 -7.55 3.08
C LEU A 37 23.21 -6.27 3.24
N ASN A 38 23.57 -5.63 2.13
CA ASN A 38 24.25 -4.33 2.15
C ASN A 38 23.23 -3.21 2.37
N VAL A 39 22.79 -3.05 3.62
CA VAL A 39 21.84 -2.02 4.02
C VAL A 39 22.59 -0.86 4.66
N LYS A 40 22.35 0.35 4.18
CA LYS A 40 22.97 1.57 4.72
C LYS A 40 21.93 2.41 5.46
N LYS A 41 22.38 3.14 6.47
CA LYS A 41 21.55 4.18 7.07
C LYS A 41 21.44 5.32 6.07
N PRO A 42 20.23 5.81 5.76
CA PRO A 42 20.05 6.97 4.87
C PRO A 42 20.66 8.24 5.50
N SER A 43 21.03 9.19 4.67
CA SER A 43 21.34 10.55 5.14
C SER A 43 20.06 11.23 5.70
N PRO A 44 20.18 12.32 6.47
CA PRO A 44 19.01 13.06 6.94
C PRO A 44 18.09 13.48 5.78
N GLU A 45 18.64 13.97 4.68
CA GLU A 45 17.90 14.41 3.50
C GLU A 45 17.17 13.24 2.82
N GLN A 46 17.85 12.10 2.70
CA GLN A 46 17.23 10.88 2.17
C GLN A 46 16.13 10.36 3.09
N TYR A 47 16.33 10.47 4.41
CA TYR A 47 15.32 10.06 5.37
C TYR A 47 14.05 10.91 5.24
N GLU A 48 14.18 12.22 5.09
CA GLU A 48 13.04 13.12 4.88
C GLU A 48 12.29 12.82 3.58
N LEU A 49 13.00 12.48 2.49
CA LEU A 49 12.37 12.08 1.23
C LEU A 49 11.63 10.74 1.36
N ILE A 50 12.24 9.75 2.02
CA ILE A 50 11.60 8.45 2.27
C ILE A 50 10.36 8.63 3.15
N LYS A 51 10.46 9.50 4.17
CA LYS A 51 9.33 9.79 5.06
C LYS A 51 8.17 10.44 4.28
N LYS A 52 8.43 11.44 3.46
CA LYS A 52 7.40 12.08 2.62
C LYS A 52 6.73 11.07 1.70
N LEU A 53 7.52 10.22 1.03
CA LEU A 53 6.97 9.18 0.17
C LEU A 53 6.09 8.19 0.96
N TYR A 54 6.52 7.81 2.16
CA TYR A 54 5.72 6.96 3.04
C TYR A 54 4.41 7.65 3.46
N ASP A 55 4.48 8.91 3.85
CA ASP A 55 3.31 9.68 4.26
C ASP A 55 2.31 9.81 3.09
N ASP A 56 2.78 10.09 1.87
CA ASP A 56 1.95 10.14 0.65
C ASP A 56 1.27 8.80 0.36
N ILE A 57 2.00 7.69 0.42
CA ILE A 57 1.45 6.33 0.23
C ILE A 57 0.47 5.97 1.34
N ASN A 58 0.79 6.32 2.59
CA ASN A 58 -0.07 6.06 3.73
C ASN A 58 -1.42 6.79 3.62
N ASP A 59 -1.41 8.04 3.14
CA ASP A 59 -2.62 8.82 2.93
C ASP A 59 -3.41 8.31 1.71
N GLU A 60 -2.73 7.95 0.63
CA GLU A 60 -3.36 7.41 -0.59
C GLU A 60 -4.06 6.07 -0.35
N LEU A 61 -3.41 5.17 0.39
CA LEU A 61 -3.93 3.83 0.68
C LEU A 61 -4.67 3.72 2.01
N LEU A 62 -4.83 4.83 2.73
CA LEU A 62 -5.57 4.94 3.99
C LEU A 62 -5.09 3.97 5.08
N PHE A 63 -3.79 3.72 5.18
CA PHE A 63 -3.25 2.76 6.16
C PHE A 63 -3.51 3.18 7.62
N SER A 64 -3.45 4.48 7.91
CA SER A 64 -3.66 5.04 9.25
C SER A 64 -5.11 5.43 9.53
N LYS A 65 -5.93 5.54 8.48
CA LYS A 65 -7.35 5.93 8.58
C LYS A 65 -8.18 4.97 7.75
N PRO A 66 -8.57 3.81 8.32
CA PRO A 66 -9.35 2.82 7.58
C PRO A 66 -10.62 3.44 6.99
N PHE A 67 -10.90 3.09 5.74
CA PHE A 67 -12.12 3.52 5.07
C PHE A 67 -13.35 2.93 5.76
N MET A 68 -14.26 3.79 6.20
CA MET A 68 -15.48 3.41 6.89
C MET A 68 -16.71 3.81 6.06
N LEU A 69 -17.42 2.82 5.51
CA LEU A 69 -18.67 3.07 4.75
C LEU A 69 -19.71 3.87 5.54
N THR A 70 -19.71 3.73 6.86
CA THR A 70 -20.62 4.46 7.76
C THR A 70 -20.37 5.97 7.78
N GLU A 71 -19.20 6.43 7.38
CA GLU A 71 -18.83 7.85 7.34
C GLU A 71 -19.04 8.48 5.97
N VAL A 72 -19.27 7.65 4.95
CA VAL A 72 -19.46 8.10 3.56
C VAL A 72 -20.91 8.45 3.30
N ASN A 73 -21.14 9.50 2.53
CA ASN A 73 -22.44 9.85 1.97
C ASN A 73 -22.24 10.32 0.52
N GLY A 74 -22.73 9.55 -0.44
CA GLY A 74 -22.53 9.80 -1.87
C GLY A 74 -21.46 8.93 -2.50
N ALA A 75 -20.85 9.42 -3.58
CA ALA A 75 -19.83 8.69 -4.30
C ALA A 75 -18.50 8.59 -3.53
N TYR A 76 -17.81 7.48 -3.70
CA TYR A 76 -16.49 7.26 -3.14
C TYR A 76 -15.58 6.47 -4.09
N THR A 77 -14.28 6.66 -3.91
CA THR A 77 -13.23 5.86 -4.53
C THR A 77 -12.22 5.47 -3.45
N VAL A 78 -11.93 4.18 -3.33
CA VAL A 78 -10.90 3.66 -2.42
C VAL A 78 -9.84 2.96 -3.23
N ARG A 79 -8.61 3.40 -3.11
CA ARG A 79 -7.43 2.76 -3.70
C ARG A 79 -6.86 1.75 -2.71
N ARG A 80 -6.62 0.52 -3.16
CA ARG A 80 -6.20 -0.60 -2.30
C ARG A 80 -4.81 -1.11 -2.59
N CYS A 81 -4.32 -0.85 -3.78
CA CYS A 81 -2.99 -1.23 -4.22
C CYS A 81 -2.45 -0.17 -5.17
N LEU A 82 -1.16 0.07 -5.12
CA LEU A 82 -0.44 0.99 -5.97
C LEU A 82 0.79 0.29 -6.53
N LEU A 83 0.92 0.32 -7.86
CA LEU A 83 2.12 -0.06 -8.58
C LEU A 83 2.61 1.15 -9.35
N GLU A 84 3.83 1.59 -9.10
CA GLU A 84 4.41 2.76 -9.76
C GLU A 84 5.66 2.40 -10.56
N SER A 85 5.77 3.00 -11.74
CA SER A 85 6.95 2.92 -12.58
C SER A 85 7.33 4.32 -13.07
N VAL A 86 8.62 4.61 -13.07
CA VAL A 86 9.15 5.88 -13.60
C VAL A 86 8.77 6.08 -15.07
N VAL A 87 8.65 4.99 -15.83
CA VAL A 87 8.38 4.99 -17.28
C VAL A 87 6.92 4.67 -17.58
N GLY A 88 6.31 3.74 -16.85
CA GLY A 88 4.98 3.19 -17.15
C GLY A 88 3.81 3.94 -16.52
N GLY A 89 4.06 4.89 -15.61
CA GLY A 89 2.97 5.54 -14.86
C GLY A 89 2.58 4.78 -13.60
N SER A 90 1.34 4.93 -13.18
CA SER A 90 0.80 4.33 -11.95
C SER A 90 -0.42 3.49 -12.25
N ASP A 91 -0.46 2.29 -11.70
CA ASP A 91 -1.62 1.40 -11.70
C ASP A 91 -2.18 1.27 -10.29
N TYR A 92 -3.50 1.35 -10.17
CA TYR A 92 -4.21 1.24 -8.90
C TYR A 92 -5.23 0.11 -8.98
N PHE A 93 -5.35 -0.70 -7.93
CA PHE A 93 -6.57 -1.47 -7.71
C PHE A 93 -7.54 -0.61 -6.90
N SER A 94 -8.67 -0.26 -7.51
CA SER A 94 -9.64 0.68 -6.93
C SER A 94 -11.01 0.04 -6.78
N THR A 95 -11.73 0.45 -5.72
CA THR A 95 -13.15 0.20 -5.55
C THR A 95 -13.88 1.54 -5.62
N GLU A 96 -14.83 1.67 -6.55
CA GLU A 96 -15.67 2.85 -6.70
C GLU A 96 -17.12 2.49 -6.39
N GLY A 97 -17.81 3.36 -5.69
CA GLY A 97 -19.20 3.11 -5.35
C GLY A 97 -19.96 4.34 -4.91
N VAL A 98 -21.19 4.10 -4.51
CA VAL A 98 -22.08 5.12 -3.96
C VAL A 98 -22.73 4.59 -2.68
N VAL A 99 -22.67 5.39 -1.63
CA VAL A 99 -23.40 5.13 -0.39
C VAL A 99 -24.65 6.02 -0.36
N VAL A 100 -25.80 5.40 -0.22
CA VAL A 100 -27.08 6.08 -0.06
C VAL A 100 -27.62 5.84 1.35
N ARG A 101 -28.03 6.90 2.01
CA ARG A 101 -28.65 6.85 3.33
C ARG A 101 -30.14 7.13 3.19
N ALA A 102 -30.97 6.21 3.63
CA ALA A 102 -32.42 6.36 3.59
C ALA A 102 -33.00 6.24 5.01
N PRO A 103 -33.89 7.17 5.42
CA PRO A 103 -34.58 7.04 6.70
C PRO A 103 -35.55 5.86 6.66
N MET A 104 -35.57 5.08 7.72
CA MET A 104 -36.51 3.97 7.91
C MET A 104 -37.69 4.42 8.78
N PRO A 105 -38.84 3.72 8.68
CA PRO A 105 -40.06 4.07 9.45
C PRO A 105 -39.89 4.04 10.98
N ASP A 106 -38.91 3.28 11.48
CA ASP A 106 -38.56 3.16 12.89
C ASP A 106 -37.58 4.25 13.39
N GLY A 107 -37.25 5.23 12.53
CA GLY A 107 -36.31 6.31 12.82
C GLY A 107 -34.83 5.94 12.67
N GLN A 108 -34.52 4.72 12.25
CA GLN A 108 -33.16 4.30 11.93
C GLN A 108 -32.78 4.80 10.51
N ILE A 109 -31.47 4.77 10.23
CA ILE A 109 -30.93 5.09 8.89
C ILE A 109 -30.45 3.80 8.25
N ALA A 110 -31.06 3.40 7.16
CA ALA A 110 -30.53 2.35 6.31
C ALA A 110 -29.37 2.89 5.48
N ILE A 111 -28.26 2.16 5.48
CA ILE A 111 -27.08 2.44 4.68
C ILE A 111 -27.04 1.41 3.55
N GLN A 112 -27.17 1.86 2.30
CA GLN A 112 -27.02 1.03 1.12
C GLN A 112 -25.72 1.39 0.41
N ASN A 113 -24.86 0.39 0.20
CA ASN A 113 -23.65 0.53 -0.61
C ASN A 113 -23.86 -0.15 -1.96
N ARG A 114 -23.60 0.57 -3.04
CA ARG A 114 -23.57 0.05 -4.39
C ARG A 114 -22.17 0.23 -4.95
N ILE A 115 -21.48 -0.88 -5.20
CA ILE A 115 -20.20 -0.88 -5.91
C ILE A 115 -20.50 -0.77 -7.40
N ASN A 116 -19.93 0.25 -8.04
CA ASN A 116 -20.08 0.50 -9.48
C ASN A 116 -18.90 -0.07 -10.26
N PHE A 117 -17.71 -0.07 -9.66
CA PHE A 117 -16.48 -0.58 -10.27
C PHE A 117 -15.56 -1.16 -9.18
N GLU A 118 -14.92 -2.27 -9.50
CA GLU A 118 -13.80 -2.81 -8.74
C GLU A 118 -12.81 -3.45 -9.72
N GLY A 119 -11.57 -2.97 -9.73
CA GLY A 119 -10.56 -3.45 -10.67
C GLY A 119 -9.36 -2.53 -10.80
N ASP A 120 -8.54 -2.82 -11.81
CA ASP A 120 -7.33 -2.07 -12.11
C ASP A 120 -7.64 -0.81 -12.89
N THR A 121 -7.00 0.29 -12.50
CA THR A 121 -7.06 1.58 -13.19
C THR A 121 -5.64 2.06 -13.46
N THR A 122 -5.31 2.26 -14.73
CA THR A 122 -4.00 2.76 -15.15
C THR A 122 -4.05 4.27 -15.35
N VAL A 123 -3.15 4.99 -14.70
CA VAL A 123 -2.91 6.42 -14.92
C VAL A 123 -1.60 6.60 -15.67
N LEU A 124 -1.67 6.89 -16.96
CA LEU A 124 -0.49 7.17 -17.78
C LEU A 124 0.13 8.52 -17.37
N ARG A 125 1.41 8.51 -17.07
CA ARG A 125 2.17 9.72 -16.84
C ARG A 125 2.51 10.36 -18.19
N ILE A 126 1.83 11.42 -18.58
CA ILE A 126 2.22 12.21 -19.75
C ILE A 126 3.41 13.06 -19.30
N MET A 127 4.60 12.69 -19.72
CA MET A 127 5.76 13.58 -19.61
C MET A 127 5.63 14.65 -20.68
N ILE A 128 5.27 15.86 -20.27
CA ILE A 128 5.39 17.04 -21.12
C ILE A 128 6.87 17.44 -21.08
N THR A 129 7.59 17.17 -22.16
CA THR A 129 8.97 17.64 -22.41
C THR A 129 8.96 19.12 -22.72
#